data_6b612aa1d96ef486c299fd7a93000e10
#
_entry.id   6b612aa1d96ef486c299fd7a93000e10
#
_cell.length_a   1.000
_cell.length_b   1.000
_cell.length_c   1.000
_cell.angle_alpha   90.00
_cell.angle_beta   90.00
_cell.angle_gamma   90.00
#
_symmetry.space_group_name_H-M   'P 1'
#
loop_
_entity.id
_entity.type
_entity.pdbx_description
1 polymer ?
#
loop_
_entity_poly.entity_id
_entity_poly.type
_entity_poly.pdbx_seq_one_letter_code
_entity_poly.pdbx_strand_id
1 'polypeptide(L)'
;MINHFNLRNILLKKIEHTISILLIKIGITANILTILGFLLAILAGAFIVFNYLVLGGIFLLVSSMFDMLDGAIARASKTTSLFGAFLDSTLDRISEFLIFSSILIYYLINDSNNIIPIILCITSIGTSFLVSYTRARAESLQIKCTVGIFTRAERIIVLF
;
A
#
# COMPACT_ATOMS: atom_id res chain seq x y z
N MET A 1 22.82 -24.68 8.41
CA MET A 1 22.44 -23.90 7.21
C MET A 1 21.56 -22.72 7.65
N ILE A 2 22.15 -21.53 7.82
CA ILE A 2 21.38 -20.30 8.15
C ILE A 2 20.69 -19.92 6.84
N ASN A 3 19.36 -20.05 6.81
CA ASN A 3 18.57 -19.77 5.62
C ASN A 3 18.77 -18.29 5.22
N HIS A 4 19.22 -18.04 4.00
CA HIS A 4 19.36 -16.68 3.41
C HIS A 4 18.08 -15.84 3.55
N PHE A 5 16.93 -16.47 3.65
CA PHE A 5 15.63 -15.86 3.92
C PHE A 5 15.55 -15.23 5.33
N ASN A 6 16.17 -15.83 6.33
CA ASN A 6 16.20 -15.31 7.70
C ASN A 6 17.11 -14.08 7.85
N LEU A 7 18.28 -14.08 7.21
CA LEU A 7 19.21 -12.95 7.26
C LEU A 7 18.64 -11.68 6.62
N ARG A 8 18.00 -11.81 5.45
CA ARG A 8 17.35 -10.69 4.78
C ARG A 8 16.25 -10.06 5.64
N ASN A 9 15.42 -10.88 6.28
CA ASN A 9 14.35 -10.39 7.17
C ASN A 9 14.90 -9.70 8.43
N ILE A 10 16.03 -10.16 8.96
CA ILE A 10 16.70 -9.53 10.10
C ILE A 10 17.29 -8.17 9.69
N LEU A 11 17.94 -8.09 8.53
CA LEU A 11 18.50 -6.84 8.01
C LEU A 11 17.42 -5.80 7.71
N LEU A 12 16.34 -6.20 7.03
CA LEU A 12 15.22 -5.31 6.73
C LEU A 12 14.57 -4.76 8.01
N LYS A 13 14.31 -5.61 9.00
CA LYS A 13 13.79 -5.17 10.31
C LYS A 13 14.73 -4.22 11.05
N LYS A 14 16.05 -4.43 10.92
CA LYS A 14 17.04 -3.53 11.55
C LYS A 14 17.07 -2.15 10.89
N ILE A 15 16.99 -2.10 9.55
CA ILE A 15 16.91 -0.86 8.78
C ILE A 15 15.60 -0.12 9.11
N GLU A 16 14.47 -0.82 9.05
CA GLU A 16 13.15 -0.32 9.42
C GLU A 16 13.15 0.30 10.82
N HIS A 17 13.71 -0.40 11.80
CA HIS A 17 13.81 0.07 13.19
C HIS A 17 14.72 1.31 13.31
N THR A 18 15.85 1.35 12.61
CA THR A 18 16.77 2.50 12.66
C THR A 18 16.12 3.75 12.06
N ILE A 19 15.46 3.61 10.89
CA ILE A 19 14.75 4.71 10.24
C ILE A 19 13.60 5.20 11.13
N SER A 20 12.84 4.29 11.74
CA SER A 20 11.74 4.64 12.65
C SER A 20 12.20 5.46 13.84
N ILE A 21 13.34 5.11 14.47
CA ILE A 21 13.90 5.88 15.59
C ILE A 21 14.31 7.29 15.13
N LEU A 22 14.93 7.42 13.96
CA LEU A 22 15.30 8.73 13.40
C LEU A 22 14.07 9.60 13.17
N LEU A 23 13.00 9.05 12.57
CA LEU A 23 11.77 9.77 12.31
C LEU A 23 11.05 10.20 13.59
N ILE A 24 11.04 9.33 14.61
CA ILE A 24 10.50 9.65 15.95
C ILE A 24 11.27 10.81 16.60
N LYS A 25 12.60 10.84 16.49
CA LYS A 25 13.43 11.94 17.04
C LYS A 25 13.12 13.30 16.41
N ILE A 26 12.69 13.33 15.15
CA ILE A 26 12.30 14.54 14.42
C ILE A 26 10.82 14.92 14.72
N GLY A 27 10.12 14.10 15.51
CA GLY A 27 8.71 14.35 15.87
C GLY A 27 7.70 13.86 14.85
N ILE A 28 8.10 13.03 13.88
CA ILE A 28 7.19 12.45 12.90
C ILE A 28 6.40 11.32 13.55
N THR A 29 5.07 11.43 13.54
CA THR A 29 4.16 10.39 14.04
C THR A 29 3.77 9.41 12.93
N ALA A 30 3.31 8.21 13.31
CA ALA A 30 2.79 7.21 12.37
C ALA A 30 1.70 7.80 11.46
N ASN A 31 0.72 8.50 12.03
CA ASN A 31 -0.39 9.09 11.27
C ASN A 31 0.07 10.13 10.23
N ILE A 32 1.10 10.92 10.55
CA ILE A 32 1.70 11.86 9.59
C ILE A 32 2.29 11.08 8.41
N LEU A 33 2.99 9.99 8.68
CA LEU A 33 3.60 9.18 7.63
C LEU A 33 2.57 8.49 6.75
N THR A 34 1.49 7.96 7.33
CA THR A 34 0.34 7.40 6.59
C THR A 34 -0.27 8.45 5.65
N ILE A 35 -0.50 9.68 6.13
CA ILE A 35 -1.04 10.78 5.31
C ILE A 35 -0.05 11.16 4.18
N LEU A 36 1.23 11.27 4.48
CA LEU A 36 2.25 11.57 3.47
C LEU A 36 2.34 10.48 2.41
N GLY A 37 2.28 9.20 2.82
CA GLY A 37 2.21 8.06 1.91
C GLY A 37 1.00 8.15 0.97
N PHE A 38 -0.16 8.50 1.52
CA PHE A 38 -1.37 8.72 0.74
C PHE A 38 -1.24 9.88 -0.28
N LEU A 39 -0.65 11.01 0.11
CA LEU A 39 -0.39 12.13 -0.81
C LEU A 39 0.57 11.73 -1.94
N LEU A 40 1.58 10.93 -1.64
CA LEU A 40 2.49 10.37 -2.66
C LEU A 40 1.76 9.41 -3.61
N ALA A 41 0.80 8.62 -3.13
CA ALA A 41 -0.03 7.78 -3.98
C ALA A 41 -0.92 8.62 -4.94
N ILE A 42 -1.46 9.75 -4.47
CA ILE A 42 -2.20 10.69 -5.34
C ILE A 42 -1.28 11.24 -6.44
N LEU A 43 -0.05 11.66 -6.08
CA LEU A 43 0.93 12.14 -7.06
C LEU A 43 1.32 11.04 -8.05
N ALA A 44 1.53 9.81 -7.57
CA ALA A 44 1.80 8.66 -8.43
C ALA A 44 0.68 8.46 -9.46
N GLY A 45 -0.58 8.47 -9.01
CA GLY A 45 -1.74 8.37 -9.89
C GLY A 45 -1.80 9.49 -10.92
N ALA A 46 -1.54 10.74 -10.53
CA ALA A 46 -1.49 11.88 -11.44
C ALA A 46 -0.40 11.67 -12.52
N PHE A 47 0.82 11.28 -12.14
CA PHE A 47 1.88 10.99 -13.11
C PHE A 47 1.52 9.86 -14.08
N ILE A 48 0.84 8.81 -13.61
CA ILE A 48 0.35 7.72 -14.47
C ILE A 48 -0.63 8.27 -15.51
N VAL A 49 -1.63 9.06 -15.10
CA VAL A 49 -2.64 9.64 -16.02
C VAL A 49 -1.99 10.53 -17.07
N PHE A 50 -0.97 11.31 -16.69
CA PHE A 50 -0.23 12.18 -17.61
C PHE A 50 0.87 11.45 -18.43
N ASN A 51 0.87 10.11 -18.46
CA ASN A 51 1.81 9.28 -19.23
C ASN A 51 3.27 9.35 -18.74
N TYR A 52 3.53 9.79 -17.51
CA TYR A 52 4.85 9.73 -16.88
C TYR A 52 4.98 8.46 -16.04
N LEU A 53 4.89 7.29 -16.67
CA LEU A 53 4.79 5.99 -16.01
C LEU A 53 5.96 5.72 -15.05
N VAL A 54 7.19 6.05 -15.44
CA VAL A 54 8.39 5.86 -14.61
C VAL A 54 8.30 6.71 -13.32
N LEU A 55 7.90 7.98 -13.43
CA LEU A 55 7.70 8.85 -12.27
C LEU A 55 6.57 8.33 -11.39
N GLY A 56 5.44 7.93 -12.00
CA GLY A 56 4.34 7.29 -11.28
C GLY A 56 4.79 6.08 -10.48
N GLY A 57 5.59 5.18 -11.09
CA GLY A 57 6.15 4.02 -10.43
C GLY A 57 7.08 4.38 -9.27
N ILE A 58 7.96 5.37 -9.44
CA ILE A 58 8.87 5.84 -8.37
C ILE A 58 8.06 6.38 -7.18
N PHE A 59 7.07 7.26 -7.42
CA PHE A 59 6.23 7.80 -6.36
C PHE A 59 5.41 6.72 -5.65
N LEU A 60 4.93 5.71 -6.39
CA LEU A 60 4.22 4.56 -5.82
C LEU A 60 5.13 3.71 -4.90
N LEU A 61 6.38 3.47 -5.33
CA LEU A 61 7.36 2.76 -4.49
C LEU A 61 7.65 3.52 -3.20
N VAL A 62 7.85 4.84 -3.29
CA VAL A 62 8.09 5.69 -2.10
C VAL A 62 6.86 5.69 -1.18
N SER A 63 5.65 5.81 -1.73
CA SER A 63 4.39 5.68 -0.98
C SER A 63 4.31 4.36 -0.21
N SER A 64 4.63 3.24 -0.86
CA SER A 64 4.63 1.91 -0.24
C SER A 64 5.68 1.77 0.87
N MET A 65 6.83 2.47 0.75
CA MET A 65 7.83 2.51 1.83
C MET A 65 7.31 3.28 3.05
N PHE A 66 6.56 4.36 2.86
CA PHE A 66 5.98 5.13 3.95
C PHE A 66 4.93 4.32 4.71
N ASP A 67 4.09 3.58 4.01
CA ASP A 67 3.12 2.64 4.55
C ASP A 67 3.79 1.54 5.42
N MET A 68 4.93 1.03 5.00
CA MET A 68 5.68 0.06 5.80
C MET A 68 6.27 0.68 7.07
N LEU A 69 6.71 1.94 6.98
CA LEU A 69 7.40 2.63 8.07
C LEU A 69 6.45 3.17 9.15
N ASP A 70 5.19 3.55 8.81
CA ASP A 70 4.24 4.07 9.78
C ASP A 70 3.87 3.03 10.84
N GLY A 71 3.64 1.78 10.44
CA GLY A 71 3.45 0.67 11.35
C GLY A 71 4.68 0.41 12.24
N ALA A 72 5.89 0.59 11.70
CA ALA A 72 7.12 0.46 12.46
C ALA A 72 7.26 1.59 13.51
N ILE A 73 6.95 2.83 13.14
CA ILE A 73 6.93 3.98 14.05
C ILE A 73 5.91 3.76 15.16
N ALA A 74 4.67 3.37 14.83
CA ALA A 74 3.62 3.12 15.82
C ALA A 74 4.05 2.07 16.87
N ARG A 75 4.70 0.98 16.42
CA ARG A 75 5.23 -0.06 17.31
C ARG A 75 6.42 0.43 18.15
N ALA A 76 7.36 1.15 17.54
CA ALA A 76 8.57 1.63 18.22
C ALA A 76 8.27 2.72 19.26
N SER A 77 7.33 3.63 18.98
CA SER A 77 6.91 4.69 19.89
C SER A 77 5.85 4.25 20.90
N LYS A 78 5.35 3.01 20.80
CA LYS A 78 4.22 2.49 21.61
C LYS A 78 2.96 3.38 21.54
N THR A 79 2.73 4.03 20.40
CA THR A 79 1.59 4.92 20.12
C THR A 79 0.53 4.26 19.22
N THR A 80 0.48 2.93 19.21
CA THR A 80 -0.56 2.21 18.48
C THR A 80 -1.94 2.60 19.00
N SER A 81 -2.84 3.03 18.10
CA SER A 81 -4.20 3.43 18.44
C SER A 81 -5.21 2.82 17.46
N LEU A 82 -6.45 2.64 17.94
CA LEU A 82 -7.54 2.17 17.08
C LEU A 82 -7.81 3.15 15.93
N PHE A 83 -7.71 4.44 16.21
CA PHE A 83 -7.85 5.47 15.17
C PHE A 83 -6.73 5.39 14.13
N GLY A 84 -5.47 5.20 14.54
CA GLY A 84 -4.35 5.02 13.62
C GLY A 84 -4.53 3.81 12.72
N ALA A 85 -4.94 2.67 13.27
CA ALA A 85 -5.22 1.46 12.50
C ALA A 85 -6.40 1.64 11.53
N PHE A 86 -7.44 2.38 11.93
CA PHE A 86 -8.57 2.73 11.06
C PHE A 86 -8.11 3.66 9.92
N LEU A 87 -7.35 4.70 10.24
CA LEU A 87 -6.83 5.68 9.27
C LEU A 87 -5.96 4.97 8.22
N ASP A 88 -4.99 4.19 8.66
CA ASP A 88 -4.09 3.41 7.83
C ASP A 88 -4.89 2.49 6.88
N SER A 89 -5.73 1.61 7.43
CA SER A 89 -6.52 0.69 6.62
C SER A 89 -7.46 1.38 5.63
N THR A 90 -7.96 2.58 5.95
CA THR A 90 -8.87 3.35 5.09
C THR A 90 -8.10 4.03 3.96
N LEU A 91 -7.02 4.76 4.29
CA LEU A 91 -6.20 5.45 3.29
C LEU A 91 -5.56 4.47 2.32
N ASP A 92 -5.18 3.31 2.81
CA ASP A 92 -4.75 2.18 2.02
C ASP A 92 -5.74 1.79 0.91
N ARG A 93 -7.02 1.63 1.24
CA ARG A 93 -8.04 1.25 0.25
C ARG A 93 -8.27 2.37 -0.76
N ILE A 94 -8.25 3.62 -0.29
CA ILE A 94 -8.40 4.78 -1.17
C ILE A 94 -7.18 4.89 -2.10
N SER A 95 -5.96 4.68 -1.61
CA SER A 95 -4.74 4.68 -2.43
C SER A 95 -4.79 3.61 -3.53
N GLU A 96 -5.16 2.38 -3.16
CA GLU A 96 -5.27 1.27 -4.10
C GLU A 96 -6.33 1.58 -5.18
N PHE A 97 -7.50 2.10 -4.78
CA PHE A 97 -8.54 2.54 -5.71
C PHE A 97 -8.05 3.64 -6.66
N LEU A 98 -7.35 4.66 -6.14
CA LEU A 98 -6.82 5.76 -6.94
C LEU A 98 -5.80 5.28 -7.98
N ILE A 99 -4.88 4.38 -7.60
CA ILE A 99 -3.87 3.86 -8.52
C ILE A 99 -4.53 3.04 -9.63
N PHE A 100 -5.42 2.10 -9.33
CA PHE A 100 -6.13 1.33 -10.37
C PHE A 100 -6.99 2.22 -11.26
N SER A 101 -7.65 3.25 -10.68
CA SER A 101 -8.42 4.21 -11.45
C SER A 101 -7.53 5.04 -12.37
N SER A 102 -6.34 5.42 -11.92
CA SER A 102 -5.36 6.16 -12.73
C SER A 102 -4.84 5.31 -13.90
N ILE A 103 -4.57 4.03 -13.67
CA ILE A 103 -4.19 3.09 -14.72
C ILE A 103 -5.33 2.88 -15.71
N LEU A 104 -6.56 2.75 -15.23
CA LEU A 104 -7.76 2.67 -16.07
C LEU A 104 -7.90 3.89 -16.98
N ILE A 105 -7.78 5.10 -16.40
CA ILE A 105 -7.87 6.36 -17.17
C ILE A 105 -6.73 6.44 -18.20
N TYR A 106 -5.53 6.04 -17.84
CA TYR A 106 -4.39 5.98 -18.75
C TYR A 106 -4.71 5.14 -19.99
N TYR A 107 -5.23 3.92 -19.82
CA TYR A 107 -5.59 3.04 -20.93
C TYR A 107 -6.78 3.58 -21.75
N LEU A 108 -7.78 4.17 -21.11
CA LEU A 108 -8.89 4.81 -21.81
C LEU A 108 -8.45 5.96 -22.72
N ILE A 109 -7.40 6.70 -22.33
CA ILE A 109 -6.89 7.84 -23.10
C ILE A 109 -5.94 7.37 -24.21
N ASN A 110 -5.02 6.43 -23.91
CA ASN A 110 -3.89 6.11 -24.79
C ASN A 110 -4.11 4.85 -25.64
N ASP A 111 -4.94 3.90 -25.22
CA ASP A 111 -5.16 2.60 -25.88
C ASP A 111 -6.59 2.08 -25.66
N SER A 112 -7.58 2.90 -25.99
CA SER A 112 -9.01 2.59 -25.76
C SER A 112 -9.52 1.38 -26.55
N ASN A 113 -8.82 0.95 -27.61
CA ASN A 113 -9.17 -0.23 -28.38
C ASN A 113 -8.81 -1.54 -27.68
N ASN A 114 -7.90 -1.51 -26.73
CA ASN A 114 -7.50 -2.68 -25.96
C ASN A 114 -8.36 -2.80 -24.71
N ILE A 115 -9.41 -3.60 -24.80
CA ILE A 115 -10.38 -3.77 -23.70
C ILE A 115 -9.82 -4.59 -22.53
N ILE A 116 -8.75 -5.37 -22.73
CA ILE A 116 -8.21 -6.28 -21.72
C ILE A 116 -7.70 -5.54 -20.48
N PRO A 117 -6.80 -4.53 -20.59
CA PRO A 117 -6.33 -3.77 -19.44
C PRO A 117 -7.47 -3.06 -18.70
N ILE A 118 -8.47 -2.57 -19.45
CA ILE A 118 -9.64 -1.90 -18.89
C ILE A 118 -10.44 -2.85 -17.97
N ILE A 119 -10.74 -4.07 -18.47
CA ILE A 119 -11.42 -5.11 -17.68
C ILE A 119 -10.59 -5.51 -16.48
N LEU A 120 -9.27 -5.68 -16.64
CA LEU A 120 -8.37 -6.04 -15.55
C LEU A 120 -8.36 -4.98 -14.45
N CYS A 121 -8.34 -3.69 -14.78
CA CYS A 121 -8.41 -2.61 -13.79
C CYS A 121 -9.75 -2.64 -13.02
N ILE A 122 -10.88 -2.75 -13.72
CA ILE A 122 -12.21 -2.79 -13.10
C ILE A 122 -12.33 -4.01 -12.17
N THR A 123 -11.92 -5.19 -12.62
CA THR A 123 -11.97 -6.41 -11.81
C THR A 123 -11.03 -6.34 -10.61
N SER A 124 -9.84 -5.73 -10.77
CA SER A 124 -8.89 -5.51 -9.67
C SER A 124 -9.45 -4.59 -8.59
N ILE A 125 -10.09 -3.49 -8.98
CA ILE A 125 -10.80 -2.59 -8.04
C ILE A 125 -11.86 -3.38 -7.26
N GLY A 126 -12.75 -4.09 -7.97
CA GLY A 126 -13.83 -4.83 -7.34
C GLY A 126 -13.34 -5.93 -6.39
N THR A 127 -12.37 -6.73 -6.82
CA THR A 127 -11.82 -7.82 -6.00
C THR A 127 -11.03 -7.31 -4.79
N SER A 128 -10.29 -6.21 -4.93
CA SER A 128 -9.57 -5.59 -3.82
C SER A 128 -10.52 -5.13 -2.70
N PHE A 129 -11.61 -4.45 -3.07
CA PHE A 129 -12.64 -4.05 -2.10
C PHE A 129 -13.34 -5.27 -1.46
N LEU A 130 -13.70 -6.29 -2.25
CA LEU A 130 -14.34 -7.49 -1.72
C LEU A 130 -13.45 -8.23 -0.72
N VAL A 131 -12.16 -8.40 -1.02
CA VAL A 131 -11.20 -9.04 -0.10
C VAL A 131 -11.10 -8.26 1.21
N SER A 132 -11.03 -6.93 1.13
CA SER A 132 -10.93 -6.07 2.31
C SER A 132 -12.21 -6.08 3.13
N TYR A 133 -13.37 -6.01 2.47
CA TYR A 133 -14.69 -6.08 3.11
C TYR A 133 -14.92 -7.42 3.80
N THR A 134 -14.64 -8.53 3.10
CA THR A 134 -14.83 -9.87 3.67
C THR A 134 -13.95 -10.12 4.86
N ARG A 135 -12.70 -9.63 4.82
CA ARG A 135 -11.80 -9.70 5.98
C ARG A 135 -12.30 -8.88 7.16
N ALA A 136 -12.66 -7.61 6.94
CA ALA A 136 -13.20 -6.75 7.99
C ALA A 136 -14.50 -7.32 8.57
N ARG A 137 -15.35 -7.92 7.73
CA ARG A 137 -16.59 -8.58 8.17
C ARG A 137 -16.31 -9.83 8.99
N ALA A 138 -15.36 -10.66 8.59
CA ALA A 138 -14.96 -11.84 9.36
C ALA A 138 -14.40 -11.43 10.74
N GLU A 139 -13.52 -10.43 10.77
CA GLU A 139 -12.98 -9.89 12.03
C GLU A 139 -14.08 -9.33 12.94
N SER A 140 -15.07 -8.62 12.39
CA SER A 140 -16.23 -8.11 13.15
C SER A 140 -17.12 -9.23 13.74
N LEU A 141 -17.13 -10.40 13.11
CA LEU A 141 -17.83 -11.60 13.59
C LEU A 141 -16.94 -12.50 14.46
N GLN A 142 -15.74 -12.05 14.83
CA GLN A 142 -14.75 -12.81 15.61
C GLN A 142 -14.29 -14.12 14.93
N ILE A 143 -14.44 -14.22 13.59
CA ILE A 143 -13.96 -15.34 12.81
C ILE A 143 -12.49 -15.08 12.46
N LYS A 144 -11.60 -16.00 12.85
CA LYS A 144 -10.17 -15.91 12.47
C LYS A 144 -10.02 -16.17 10.97
N CYS A 145 -9.77 -15.12 10.22
CA CYS A 145 -9.50 -15.20 8.78
C CYS A 145 -7.98 -15.20 8.56
N THR A 146 -7.37 -16.40 8.58
CA THR A 146 -5.91 -16.58 8.41
C THR A 146 -5.52 -16.97 6.98
N VAL A 147 -6.48 -17.08 6.07
CA VAL A 147 -6.27 -17.58 4.70
C VAL A 147 -6.37 -16.42 3.71
N GLY A 148 -5.24 -16.05 3.14
CA GLY A 148 -5.16 -15.16 1.98
C GLY A 148 -4.04 -15.66 1.06
N ILE A 149 -4.36 -15.98 -0.20
CA ILE A 149 -3.42 -16.55 -1.17
C ILE A 149 -2.44 -15.48 -1.69
N PHE A 150 -2.83 -14.20 -1.65
CA PHE A 150 -1.99 -13.08 -2.10
C PHE A 150 -1.93 -11.97 -1.05
N THR A 151 -0.72 -11.63 -0.64
CA THR A 151 -0.48 -10.41 0.14
C THR A 151 -0.63 -9.18 -0.78
N ARG A 152 -0.79 -8.00 -0.17
CA ARG A 152 -0.94 -6.73 -0.88
C ARG A 152 0.24 -6.42 -1.80
N ALA A 153 1.47 -6.67 -1.33
CA ALA A 153 2.69 -6.48 -2.10
C ALA A 153 2.72 -7.38 -3.35
N GLU A 154 2.25 -8.61 -3.25
CA GLU A 154 2.23 -9.55 -4.37
C GLU A 154 1.22 -9.14 -5.45
N ARG A 155 0.08 -8.54 -5.08
CA ARG A 155 -0.89 -8.01 -6.05
C ARG A 155 -0.35 -6.83 -6.86
N ILE A 156 0.41 -5.95 -6.22
CA ILE A 156 1.05 -4.81 -6.90
C ILE A 156 2.16 -5.31 -7.84
N ILE A 157 2.96 -6.30 -7.44
CA ILE A 157 4.05 -6.87 -8.25
C ILE A 157 3.53 -7.58 -9.51
N VAL A 158 2.35 -8.20 -9.45
CA VAL A 158 1.76 -8.91 -10.60
C VAL A 158 1.23 -7.94 -11.67
N LEU A 159 1.04 -6.65 -11.33
CA LEU A 159 0.51 -5.62 -12.23
C LEU A 159 1.60 -4.83 -12.98
N PHE A 160 2.85 -4.98 -12.60
CA PHE A 160 4.01 -4.36 -13.24
C PHE A 160 4.93 -5.41 -13.87
#